data_1ede4263c5cf050dadb08e39535cb038
#
_entry.id   1ede4263c5cf050dadb08e39535cb038
#
_cell.length_a   1.000
_cell.length_b   1.000
_cell.length_c   1.000
_cell.angle_alpha   90.00
_cell.angle_beta   90.00
_cell.angle_gamma   90.00
#
_symmetry.space_group_name_H-M   'P 1'
#
loop_
_entity.id
_entity.type
_entity.pdbx_description
1 polymer ?
#
loop_
_entity_poly.entity_id
_entity_poly.type
_entity_poly.pdbx_seq_one_letter_code
_entity_poly.pdbx_strand_id
1 'polypeptide(L)'
;MSFLTGPQLGELRDILCDVYPEIDELSQMVRIRLNETLGNIVAVRAQPNQNIAFALLEWLEARNRTRELLAALLEERPRGERVRRFCEPLLAAGGPGGRAPPTEPPDPNLVRTQVIEFSAVFGERRKWFNYLRASKALHDVLHKLQAMQEGIAQAIERFRLQPNAPVELEIIANTLDDDFVANAVAANQETEFPDEAGEWITAFRGAVRDLRAALAPPDLVALKRCADSLRALPDQQQAGLNKELVRYVYRLKADELVTRMDGILAGLGQIPAAAELQSKLTQFRALCKQLAGLILDHDACQEVEISLKLVPRSGEVSHDQVFNWPNVLAALLRIAGRRPADPMAARMAEYARAFDAALPNAGSAPFALLRQQFSLLFHKTDDVLLTVTDKLVAEAANVDARLRSFA
;
A
#
# COMPACT_ATOMS: atom_id res chain seq x y z
N MET A 1 11.68 12.39 24.69
CA MET A 1 11.57 12.23 26.16
C MET A 1 10.74 11.00 26.43
N SER A 2 11.15 10.14 27.36
CA SER A 2 10.35 8.97 27.75
C SER A 2 9.03 9.44 28.38
N PHE A 3 7.91 8.83 28.03
CA PHE A 3 6.60 9.13 28.61
C PHE A 3 6.50 8.65 30.06
N LEU A 4 7.18 7.55 30.37
CA LEU A 4 7.23 6.96 31.70
C LEU A 4 8.62 7.12 32.33
N THR A 5 8.66 7.27 33.64
CA THR A 5 9.90 7.19 34.42
C THR A 5 10.36 5.72 34.56
N GLY A 6 11.63 5.48 34.88
CA GLY A 6 12.13 4.12 35.06
C GLY A 6 11.33 3.28 36.06
N PRO A 7 10.97 3.79 37.27
CA PRO A 7 10.09 3.07 38.18
C PRO A 7 8.70 2.77 37.59
N GLN A 8 8.09 3.70 36.83
CA GLN A 8 6.80 3.49 36.18
C GLN A 8 6.88 2.42 35.07
N LEU A 9 7.97 2.36 34.31
CA LEU A 9 8.21 1.27 33.34
C LEU A 9 8.27 -0.10 34.03
N GLY A 10 8.95 -0.17 35.18
CA GLY A 10 9.00 -1.39 35.97
C GLY A 10 7.62 -1.82 36.48
N GLU A 11 6.84 -0.88 37.01
CA GLU A 11 5.48 -1.15 37.49
C GLU A 11 4.53 -1.56 36.36
N LEU A 12 4.59 -0.90 35.20
CA LEU A 12 3.78 -1.26 34.04
C LEU A 12 4.14 -2.63 33.48
N ARG A 13 5.43 -2.99 33.47
CA ARG A 13 5.87 -4.36 33.14
C ARG A 13 5.21 -5.39 34.05
N ASP A 14 5.24 -5.15 35.35
CA ASP A 14 4.66 -6.08 36.31
C ASP A 14 3.14 -6.18 36.16
N ILE A 15 2.47 -5.07 35.89
CA ILE A 15 1.03 -5.05 35.54
C ILE A 15 0.75 -5.88 34.29
N LEU A 16 1.55 -5.74 33.23
CA LEU A 16 1.40 -6.53 32.00
C LEU A 16 1.53 -8.03 32.27
N CYS A 17 2.54 -8.43 33.07
CA CYS A 17 2.74 -9.84 33.42
C CYS A 17 1.59 -10.40 34.30
N ASP A 18 1.02 -9.59 35.16
CA ASP A 18 -0.13 -9.99 35.99
C ASP A 18 -1.42 -10.10 35.18
N VAL A 19 -1.62 -9.19 34.23
CA VAL A 19 -2.84 -9.12 33.37
C VAL A 19 -2.79 -10.18 32.28
N TYR A 20 -1.62 -10.44 31.73
CA TYR A 20 -1.37 -11.41 30.65
C TYR A 20 -0.28 -12.39 31.06
N PRO A 21 -0.63 -13.41 31.89
CA PRO A 21 0.35 -14.39 32.35
C PRO A 21 0.89 -15.27 31.22
N GLU A 22 0.10 -15.46 30.18
CA GLU A 22 0.50 -16.23 28.99
C GLU A 22 0.93 -15.30 27.85
N ILE A 23 2.01 -15.67 27.14
CA ILE A 23 2.56 -14.92 26.01
C ILE A 23 1.52 -14.77 24.88
N ASP A 24 0.70 -15.79 24.68
CA ASP A 24 -0.32 -15.80 23.65
C ASP A 24 -1.41 -14.76 23.92
N GLU A 25 -1.80 -14.56 25.18
CA GLU A 25 -2.74 -13.51 25.59
C GLU A 25 -2.17 -12.11 25.34
N LEU A 26 -0.91 -11.90 25.73
CA LEU A 26 -0.20 -10.64 25.46
C LEU A 26 -0.08 -10.39 23.94
N SER A 27 0.26 -11.42 23.18
CA SER A 27 0.35 -11.36 21.71
C SER A 27 -0.99 -11.01 21.08
N GLN A 28 -2.09 -11.58 21.58
CA GLN A 28 -3.44 -11.28 21.13
C GLN A 28 -3.83 -9.83 21.44
N MET A 29 -3.56 -9.35 22.65
CA MET A 29 -3.80 -7.96 23.03
C MET A 29 -3.03 -6.99 22.14
N VAL A 30 -1.73 -7.22 21.95
CA VAL A 30 -0.87 -6.40 21.08
C VAL A 30 -1.42 -6.37 19.66
N ARG A 31 -1.86 -7.51 19.15
CA ARG A 31 -2.42 -7.62 17.80
C ARG A 31 -3.76 -6.88 17.67
N ILE A 32 -4.66 -7.05 18.63
CA ILE A 32 -6.02 -6.50 18.56
C ILE A 32 -6.04 -5.00 18.87
N ARG A 33 -5.32 -4.57 19.90
CA ARG A 33 -5.40 -3.20 20.44
C ARG A 33 -4.36 -2.26 19.86
N LEU A 34 -3.16 -2.77 19.62
CA LEU A 34 -2.06 -1.96 19.10
C LEU A 34 -1.86 -2.16 17.60
N ASN A 35 -2.57 -3.11 17.00
CA ASN A 35 -2.45 -3.49 15.57
C ASN A 35 -1.01 -3.87 15.19
N GLU A 36 -0.32 -4.57 16.09
CA GLU A 36 1.07 -4.98 15.94
C GLU A 36 1.22 -6.48 16.17
N THR A 37 2.28 -7.08 15.65
CA THR A 37 2.62 -8.48 15.92
C THR A 37 3.75 -8.55 16.93
N LEU A 38 3.52 -9.13 18.09
CA LEU A 38 4.51 -9.20 19.16
C LEU A 38 5.84 -9.83 18.70
N GLY A 39 5.80 -10.85 17.84
CA GLY A 39 6.97 -11.48 17.27
C GLY A 39 7.82 -10.59 16.33
N ASN A 40 7.25 -9.48 15.83
CA ASN A 40 7.99 -8.47 15.06
C ASN A 40 8.66 -7.43 15.97
N ILE A 41 8.23 -7.34 17.22
CA ILE A 41 8.73 -6.39 18.22
C ILE A 41 9.86 -7.03 19.02
N VAL A 42 9.66 -8.28 19.44
CA VAL A 42 10.59 -9.01 20.31
C VAL A 42 10.66 -10.48 19.90
N ALA A 43 11.85 -11.08 20.08
CA ALA A 43 12.02 -12.51 19.87
C ALA A 43 11.30 -13.29 20.99
N VAL A 44 10.10 -13.78 20.69
CA VAL A 44 9.20 -14.46 21.66
C VAL A 44 9.75 -15.85 22.10
N ARG A 45 10.58 -16.49 21.27
CA ARG A 45 11.09 -17.84 21.56
C ARG A 45 12.16 -17.80 22.66
N ALA A 46 11.91 -18.60 23.71
CA ALA A 46 12.84 -18.86 24.82
C ALA A 46 13.18 -17.67 25.75
N GLN A 47 12.31 -16.66 25.85
CA GLN A 47 12.48 -15.58 26.82
C GLN A 47 11.38 -15.59 27.91
N PRO A 48 11.71 -15.21 29.18
CA PRO A 48 10.71 -14.99 30.21
C PRO A 48 9.73 -13.87 29.84
N ASN A 49 8.44 -14.00 30.25
CA ASN A 49 7.40 -13.00 30.00
C ASN A 49 7.79 -11.58 30.39
N GLN A 50 8.53 -11.43 31.50
CA GLN A 50 9.03 -10.14 31.97
C GLN A 50 9.94 -9.42 30.95
N ASN A 51 10.81 -10.18 30.28
CA ASN A 51 11.70 -9.61 29.27
C ASN A 51 10.95 -9.23 28.00
N ILE A 52 9.94 -10.02 27.63
CA ILE A 52 9.07 -9.74 26.49
C ILE A 52 8.22 -8.48 26.76
N ALA A 53 7.61 -8.39 27.94
CA ALA A 53 6.86 -7.21 28.36
C ALA A 53 7.75 -5.95 28.41
N PHE A 54 8.95 -6.07 28.92
CA PHE A 54 9.90 -4.95 28.98
C PHE A 54 10.31 -4.48 27.57
N ALA A 55 10.68 -5.40 26.69
CA ALA A 55 11.03 -5.06 25.30
C ALA A 55 9.85 -4.44 24.53
N LEU A 56 8.63 -4.91 24.78
CA LEU A 56 7.41 -4.28 24.25
C LEU A 56 7.27 -2.83 24.75
N LEU A 57 7.50 -2.58 26.03
CA LEU A 57 7.43 -1.23 26.59
C LEU A 57 8.50 -0.29 26.02
N GLU A 58 9.74 -0.74 25.91
CA GLU A 58 10.81 0.03 25.26
C GLU A 58 10.44 0.37 23.81
N TRP A 59 9.91 -0.60 23.08
CA TRP A 59 9.46 -0.39 21.71
C TRP A 59 8.32 0.63 21.60
N LEU A 60 7.35 0.60 22.52
CA LEU A 60 6.23 1.56 22.59
C LEU A 60 6.70 2.96 22.99
N GLU A 61 7.61 3.05 23.96
CA GLU A 61 8.22 4.32 24.38
C GLU A 61 8.97 4.98 23.22
N ALA A 62 9.79 4.21 22.50
CA ALA A 62 10.54 4.71 21.35
C ALA A 62 9.62 5.25 20.23
N ARG A 63 8.35 4.80 20.19
CA ARG A 63 7.34 5.21 19.21
C ARG A 63 6.27 6.16 19.75
N ASN A 64 6.39 6.59 21.01
CA ASN A 64 5.40 7.42 21.71
C ASN A 64 3.99 6.81 21.72
N ARG A 65 3.90 5.46 21.75
CA ARG A 65 2.65 4.70 21.72
C ARG A 65 2.24 4.13 23.08
N THR A 66 2.98 4.45 24.13
CA THR A 66 2.70 3.98 25.49
C THR A 66 1.31 4.36 25.97
N ARG A 67 0.78 5.52 25.55
CA ARG A 67 -0.61 5.93 25.86
C ARG A 67 -1.66 5.01 25.24
N GLU A 68 -1.41 4.49 24.03
CA GLU A 68 -2.32 3.54 23.38
C GLU A 68 -2.41 2.25 24.20
N LEU A 69 -1.29 1.78 24.71
CA LEU A 69 -1.25 0.60 25.60
C LEU A 69 -2.02 0.87 26.90
N LEU A 70 -1.81 2.01 27.55
CA LEU A 70 -2.53 2.36 28.80
C LEU A 70 -4.05 2.43 28.58
N ALA A 71 -4.48 3.00 27.46
CA ALA A 71 -5.89 3.05 27.09
C ALA A 71 -6.46 1.64 26.83
N ALA A 72 -5.72 0.81 26.10
CA ALA A 72 -6.09 -0.59 25.82
C ALA A 72 -6.24 -1.41 27.11
N LEU A 73 -5.31 -1.26 28.04
CA LEU A 73 -5.38 -1.93 29.35
C LEU A 73 -6.63 -1.55 30.16
N LEU A 74 -7.00 -0.27 30.16
CA LEU A 74 -8.22 0.20 30.84
C LEU A 74 -9.49 -0.33 30.17
N GLU A 75 -9.52 -0.39 28.84
CA GLU A 75 -10.66 -0.93 28.12
C GLU A 75 -10.85 -2.44 28.35
N GLU A 76 -9.76 -3.22 28.41
CA GLU A 76 -9.83 -4.66 28.62
C GLU A 76 -10.08 -5.05 30.08
N ARG A 77 -9.58 -4.26 31.02
CA ARG A 77 -9.69 -4.53 32.46
C ARG A 77 -10.31 -3.33 33.22
N PRO A 78 -11.55 -2.91 32.89
CA PRO A 78 -12.18 -1.72 33.47
C PRO A 78 -12.42 -1.84 34.98
N ARG A 79 -12.43 -3.05 35.55
CA ARG A 79 -12.58 -3.33 36.97
C ARG A 79 -11.27 -3.66 37.68
N GLY A 80 -10.16 -3.69 36.99
CA GLY A 80 -8.82 -3.97 37.54
C GLY A 80 -8.33 -2.79 38.36
N GLU A 81 -8.41 -2.85 39.70
CA GLU A 81 -8.06 -1.72 40.58
C GLU A 81 -6.60 -1.26 40.39
N ARG A 82 -5.66 -2.23 40.27
CA ARG A 82 -4.24 -1.92 40.03
C ARG A 82 -4.01 -1.26 38.69
N VAL A 83 -4.67 -1.74 37.63
CA VAL A 83 -4.61 -1.16 36.29
C VAL A 83 -5.16 0.27 36.29
N ARG A 84 -6.33 0.49 36.90
CA ARG A 84 -6.93 1.82 36.99
C ARG A 84 -6.06 2.80 37.76
N ARG A 85 -5.59 2.42 38.95
CA ARG A 85 -4.74 3.26 39.82
C ARG A 85 -3.47 3.69 39.09
N PHE A 86 -2.91 2.85 38.24
CA PHE A 86 -1.72 3.16 37.44
C PHE A 86 -2.04 3.96 36.18
N CYS A 87 -3.01 3.53 35.37
CA CYS A 87 -3.26 4.09 34.04
C CYS A 87 -4.05 5.40 34.05
N GLU A 88 -5.09 5.53 34.94
CA GLU A 88 -5.96 6.72 34.97
C GLU A 88 -5.19 8.03 35.23
N PRO A 89 -4.27 8.12 36.22
CA PRO A 89 -3.52 9.35 36.46
C PRO A 89 -2.60 9.72 35.29
N LEU A 90 -1.98 8.72 34.65
CA LEU A 90 -1.06 8.94 33.53
C LEU A 90 -1.80 9.40 32.27
N LEU A 91 -2.99 8.86 32.02
CA LEU A 91 -3.85 9.29 30.92
C LEU A 91 -4.49 10.65 31.19
N ALA A 92 -4.90 10.91 32.45
CA ALA A 92 -5.48 12.19 32.87
C ALA A 92 -4.46 13.34 32.85
N ALA A 93 -3.22 13.09 33.23
CA ALA A 93 -2.12 14.06 33.16
C ALA A 93 -1.83 14.55 31.72
N GLY A 94 -2.31 13.84 30.72
CA GLY A 94 -2.21 14.20 29.29
C GLY A 94 -3.53 14.49 28.59
N GLY A 95 -4.65 14.71 29.32
CA GLY A 95 -5.95 15.05 28.73
C GLY A 95 -6.03 16.52 28.26
N PRO A 96 -6.98 16.85 27.33
CA PRO A 96 -7.08 18.20 26.74
C PRO A 96 -7.51 19.31 27.70
N GLY A 97 -7.61 19.04 29.01
CA GLY A 97 -7.99 20.02 30.03
C GLY A 97 -6.93 20.29 31.10
N GLY A 98 -5.87 19.51 31.17
CA GLY A 98 -4.69 19.85 31.99
C GLY A 98 -3.93 20.96 31.27
N ARG A 99 -3.89 22.16 31.89
CA ARG A 99 -3.02 23.24 31.42
C ARG A 99 -1.60 22.69 31.41
N ALA A 100 -1.18 22.23 30.20
CA ALA A 100 0.21 21.88 29.96
C ALA A 100 1.04 23.08 30.50
N PRO A 101 2.19 22.84 31.18
CA PRO A 101 3.12 23.94 31.42
C PRO A 101 3.31 24.61 30.06
N PRO A 102 3.38 25.95 29.99
CA PRO A 102 3.53 26.65 28.73
C PRO A 102 4.67 25.94 27.99
N THR A 103 4.32 25.24 26.96
CA THR A 103 5.29 24.57 26.12
C THR A 103 6.14 25.71 25.59
N GLU A 104 7.37 25.84 26.07
CA GLU A 104 8.31 26.73 25.42
C GLU A 104 8.20 26.45 23.92
N PRO A 105 8.06 27.50 23.10
CA PRO A 105 7.98 27.30 21.65
C PRO A 105 9.18 26.43 21.28
N PRO A 106 8.96 25.34 20.47
CA PRO A 106 10.04 24.45 20.13
C PRO A 106 11.19 25.29 19.58
N ASP A 107 12.40 25.01 20.05
CA ASP A 107 13.59 25.71 19.60
C ASP A 107 13.63 25.66 18.06
N PRO A 108 13.60 26.78 17.35
CA PRO A 108 13.63 26.82 15.90
C PRO A 108 14.81 26.04 15.30
N ASN A 109 15.94 25.98 16.03
CA ASN A 109 17.12 25.22 15.61
C ASN A 109 16.87 23.70 15.71
N LEU A 110 16.15 23.24 16.73
CA LEU A 110 15.76 21.84 16.86
C LEU A 110 14.85 21.43 15.70
N VAL A 111 13.84 22.24 15.38
CA VAL A 111 12.94 21.99 14.24
C VAL A 111 13.70 21.96 12.93
N ARG A 112 14.64 22.89 12.74
CA ARG A 112 15.49 22.94 11.55
C ARG A 112 16.35 21.68 11.43
N THR A 113 16.95 21.21 12.52
CA THR A 113 17.70 19.96 12.55
C THR A 113 16.82 18.77 12.15
N GLN A 114 15.59 18.66 12.69
CA GLN A 114 14.65 17.61 12.35
C GLN A 114 14.25 17.64 10.86
N VAL A 115 14.09 18.84 10.27
CA VAL A 115 13.81 19.00 8.83
C VAL A 115 14.99 18.53 7.99
N ILE A 116 16.22 18.83 8.40
CA ILE A 116 17.43 18.38 7.70
C ILE A 116 17.54 16.85 7.76
N GLU A 117 17.31 16.24 8.91
CA GLU A 117 17.28 14.79 9.08
C GLU A 117 16.20 14.13 8.20
N PHE A 118 14.99 14.72 8.19
CA PHE A 118 13.91 14.25 7.32
C PHE A 118 14.28 14.39 5.84
N SER A 119 14.90 15.50 5.45
CA SER A 119 15.35 15.72 4.07
C SER A 119 16.36 14.65 3.61
N ALA A 120 17.26 14.22 4.51
CA ALA A 120 18.18 13.11 4.22
C ALA A 120 17.45 11.81 3.97
N VAL A 121 16.53 11.43 4.87
CA VAL A 121 15.70 10.21 4.72
C VAL A 121 14.83 10.28 3.47
N PHE A 122 14.23 11.42 3.20
CA PHE A 122 13.45 11.65 1.98
C PHE A 122 14.31 11.48 0.72
N GLY A 123 15.53 11.98 0.74
CA GLY A 123 16.53 11.82 -0.32
C GLY A 123 16.84 10.34 -0.61
N GLU A 124 16.99 9.52 0.42
CA GLU A 124 17.19 8.06 0.26
C GLU A 124 15.99 7.36 -0.40
N ARG A 125 14.78 7.91 -0.25
CA ARG A 125 13.55 7.38 -0.86
C ARG A 125 13.34 7.85 -2.29
N ARG A 126 14.13 8.83 -2.79
CA ARG A 126 13.95 9.45 -4.12
C ARG A 126 13.94 8.42 -5.25
N LYS A 127 14.80 7.41 -5.19
CA LYS A 127 14.81 6.32 -6.17
C LYS A 127 13.47 5.59 -6.28
N TRP A 128 12.78 5.37 -5.15
CA TRP A 128 11.49 4.69 -5.15
C TRP A 128 10.38 5.55 -5.75
N PHE A 129 10.40 6.87 -5.53
CA PHE A 129 9.51 7.80 -6.24
C PHE A 129 9.73 7.78 -7.74
N ASN A 130 10.99 7.70 -8.19
CA ASN A 130 11.31 7.57 -9.62
C ASN A 130 10.78 6.25 -10.19
N TYR A 131 10.98 5.12 -9.50
CA TYR A 131 10.44 3.84 -9.92
C TYR A 131 8.90 3.83 -9.98
N LEU A 132 8.22 4.44 -9.00
CA LEU A 132 6.78 4.57 -9.01
C LEU A 132 6.28 5.43 -10.18
N ARG A 133 6.97 6.54 -10.49
CA ARG A 133 6.65 7.37 -11.66
C ARG A 133 6.78 6.59 -12.95
N ALA A 134 7.84 5.85 -13.10
CA ALA A 134 8.09 5.07 -14.30
C ALA A 134 7.11 3.89 -14.42
N SER A 135 6.79 3.21 -13.32
CA SER A 135 5.75 2.19 -13.29
C SER A 135 4.40 2.74 -13.76
N LYS A 136 4.03 3.95 -13.30
CA LYS A 136 2.82 4.64 -13.78
C LYS A 136 2.88 4.89 -15.30
N ALA A 137 3.99 5.41 -15.83
CA ALA A 137 4.14 5.66 -17.25
C ALA A 137 3.94 4.37 -18.08
N LEU A 138 4.45 3.24 -17.60
CA LEU A 138 4.24 1.94 -18.26
C LEU A 138 2.78 1.48 -18.20
N HIS A 139 2.10 1.66 -17.07
CA HIS A 139 0.66 1.38 -16.96
C HIS A 139 -0.16 2.24 -17.92
N ASP A 140 0.17 3.53 -18.04
CA ASP A 140 -0.49 4.43 -18.99
C ASP A 140 -0.31 3.96 -20.44
N VAL A 141 0.88 3.47 -20.79
CA VAL A 141 1.14 2.87 -22.12
C VAL A 141 0.26 1.63 -22.33
N LEU A 142 0.17 0.73 -21.34
CA LEU A 142 -0.67 -0.45 -21.44
C LEU A 142 -2.15 -0.09 -21.61
N HIS A 143 -2.68 0.84 -20.82
CA HIS A 143 -4.07 1.29 -20.91
C HIS A 143 -4.38 1.90 -22.28
N LYS A 144 -3.48 2.73 -22.82
CA LYS A 144 -3.62 3.30 -24.16
C LYS A 144 -3.59 2.22 -25.25
N LEU A 145 -2.69 1.23 -25.12
CA LEU A 145 -2.63 0.11 -26.04
C LEU A 145 -3.93 -0.72 -26.00
N GLN A 146 -4.47 -0.98 -24.82
CA GLN A 146 -5.78 -1.64 -24.66
C GLN A 146 -6.91 -0.86 -25.36
N ALA A 147 -6.95 0.46 -25.19
CA ALA A 147 -7.95 1.32 -25.84
C ALA A 147 -7.81 1.33 -27.37
N MET A 148 -6.60 1.13 -27.91
CA MET A 148 -6.35 1.09 -29.36
C MET A 148 -6.63 -0.26 -30.01
N GLN A 149 -6.81 -1.34 -29.26
CA GLN A 149 -6.94 -2.70 -29.80
C GLN A 149 -8.06 -2.84 -30.85
N GLU A 150 -9.22 -2.25 -30.57
CA GLU A 150 -10.34 -2.29 -31.50
C GLU A 150 -10.02 -1.50 -32.79
N GLY A 151 -9.40 -0.33 -32.66
CA GLY A 151 -8.96 0.49 -33.79
C GLY A 151 -7.96 -0.23 -34.68
N ILE A 152 -6.99 -0.93 -34.08
CA ILE A 152 -5.99 -1.74 -34.80
C ILE A 152 -6.70 -2.86 -35.59
N ALA A 153 -7.62 -3.59 -34.94
CA ALA A 153 -8.37 -4.66 -35.61
C ALA A 153 -9.20 -4.15 -36.78
N GLN A 154 -9.91 -3.05 -36.60
CA GLN A 154 -10.71 -2.40 -37.64
C GLN A 154 -9.86 -1.89 -38.82
N ALA A 155 -8.69 -1.31 -38.53
CA ALA A 155 -7.76 -0.83 -39.54
C ALA A 155 -7.21 -1.99 -40.39
N ILE A 156 -6.91 -3.15 -39.79
CA ILE A 156 -6.47 -4.36 -40.50
C ILE A 156 -7.59 -4.92 -41.40
N GLU A 157 -8.84 -4.95 -40.95
CA GLU A 157 -9.96 -5.37 -41.76
C GLU A 157 -10.24 -4.43 -42.94
N ARG A 158 -10.12 -3.11 -42.75
CA ARG A 158 -10.21 -2.14 -43.84
C ARG A 158 -9.07 -2.32 -44.85
N PHE A 159 -7.84 -2.50 -44.35
CA PHE A 159 -6.69 -2.81 -45.21
C PHE A 159 -6.87 -4.08 -46.03
N ARG A 160 -7.51 -5.13 -45.47
CA ARG A 160 -7.85 -6.36 -46.20
C ARG A 160 -8.77 -6.10 -47.40
N LEU A 161 -9.69 -5.13 -47.24
CA LEU A 161 -10.63 -4.76 -48.29
C LEU A 161 -10.04 -3.76 -49.31
N GLN A 162 -9.12 -2.94 -48.89
CA GLN A 162 -8.46 -1.90 -49.69
C GLN A 162 -6.94 -1.89 -49.47
N PRO A 163 -6.18 -2.81 -50.01
CA PRO A 163 -4.75 -2.98 -49.73
C PRO A 163 -3.88 -1.80 -50.18
N ASN A 164 -4.39 -0.89 -51.00
CA ASN A 164 -3.68 0.26 -51.53
C ASN A 164 -3.77 1.52 -50.60
N ALA A 165 -4.41 1.42 -49.44
CA ALA A 165 -4.57 2.52 -48.51
C ALA A 165 -4.06 2.14 -47.07
N PRO A 166 -2.74 1.97 -46.88
CA PRO A 166 -2.19 1.59 -45.58
C PRO A 166 -2.15 2.74 -44.56
N VAL A 167 -2.64 3.94 -44.89
CA VAL A 167 -2.50 5.18 -44.14
C VAL A 167 -2.91 5.06 -42.68
N GLU A 168 -4.03 4.38 -42.38
CA GLU A 168 -4.49 4.24 -40.99
C GLU A 168 -3.53 3.38 -40.15
N LEU A 169 -3.02 2.30 -40.73
CA LEU A 169 -2.05 1.42 -40.05
C LEU A 169 -0.68 2.11 -39.87
N GLU A 170 -0.27 2.95 -40.81
CA GLU A 170 0.93 3.77 -40.70
C GLU A 170 0.79 4.81 -39.58
N ILE A 171 -0.38 5.48 -39.46
CA ILE A 171 -0.66 6.39 -38.37
C ILE A 171 -0.62 5.66 -37.03
N ILE A 172 -1.23 4.48 -36.93
CA ILE A 172 -1.21 3.67 -35.71
C ILE A 172 0.23 3.27 -35.35
N ALA A 173 1.02 2.79 -36.33
CA ALA A 173 2.41 2.39 -36.11
C ALA A 173 3.28 3.58 -35.65
N ASN A 174 3.07 4.76 -36.22
CA ASN A 174 3.78 5.98 -35.81
C ASN A 174 3.39 6.41 -34.41
N THR A 175 2.08 6.42 -34.09
CA THR A 175 1.60 6.73 -32.73
C THR A 175 2.18 5.78 -31.67
N LEU A 176 2.22 4.47 -31.99
CA LEU A 176 2.80 3.47 -31.09
C LEU A 176 4.31 3.69 -30.88
N ASP A 177 5.04 4.08 -31.91
CA ASP A 177 6.47 4.30 -31.81
C ASP A 177 6.81 5.65 -31.13
N ASP A 178 6.23 6.73 -31.61
CA ASP A 178 6.57 8.08 -31.19
C ASP A 178 6.05 8.38 -29.78
N ASP A 179 4.81 7.99 -29.46
CA ASP A 179 4.19 8.33 -28.17
C ASP A 179 4.41 7.23 -27.11
N PHE A 180 4.27 5.94 -27.48
CA PHE A 180 4.27 4.88 -26.51
C PHE A 180 5.64 4.27 -26.28
N VAL A 181 6.36 3.89 -27.37
CA VAL A 181 7.70 3.34 -27.22
C VAL A 181 8.66 4.39 -26.67
N ALA A 182 8.59 5.62 -27.16
CA ALA A 182 9.45 6.71 -26.70
C ALA A 182 9.21 6.99 -25.19
N ASN A 183 7.97 7.05 -24.73
CA ASN A 183 7.64 7.26 -23.32
C ASN A 183 8.09 6.10 -22.43
N ALA A 184 7.90 4.85 -22.88
CA ALA A 184 8.34 3.66 -22.15
C ALA A 184 9.89 3.61 -22.04
N VAL A 185 10.60 3.94 -23.12
CA VAL A 185 12.07 4.00 -23.14
C VAL A 185 12.59 5.11 -22.25
N ALA A 186 12.01 6.31 -22.31
CA ALA A 186 12.38 7.43 -21.45
C ALA A 186 12.18 7.08 -19.96
N ALA A 187 11.03 6.48 -19.60
CA ALA A 187 10.77 6.02 -18.24
C ALA A 187 11.83 5.01 -17.77
N ASN A 188 12.25 4.08 -18.63
CA ASN A 188 13.28 3.10 -18.29
C ASN A 188 14.67 3.74 -18.15
N GLN A 189 15.02 4.70 -18.99
CA GLN A 189 16.33 5.37 -18.93
C GLN A 189 16.49 6.21 -17.67
N GLU A 190 15.40 6.81 -17.17
CA GLU A 190 15.42 7.62 -15.95
C GLU A 190 15.58 6.79 -14.67
N THR A 191 15.25 5.51 -14.71
CA THR A 191 15.02 4.73 -13.49
C THR A 191 15.85 3.48 -13.34
N GLU A 192 16.59 3.04 -14.37
CA GLU A 192 17.27 1.74 -14.35
C GLU A 192 16.33 0.64 -13.88
N PHE A 193 15.21 0.47 -14.56
CA PHE A 193 14.22 -0.55 -14.21
C PHE A 193 14.87 -1.93 -14.10
N PRO A 194 14.36 -2.80 -13.21
CA PRO A 194 14.71 -4.21 -13.19
C PRO A 194 14.49 -4.86 -14.56
N ASP A 195 15.25 -5.92 -14.83
CA ASP A 195 15.28 -6.64 -16.12
C ASP A 195 13.90 -6.95 -16.72
N GLU A 196 12.89 -7.26 -15.86
CA GLU A 196 11.53 -7.60 -16.26
C GLU A 196 10.81 -6.45 -17.01
N ALA A 197 11.00 -5.20 -16.58
CA ALA A 197 10.43 -4.05 -17.30
C ALA A 197 11.20 -3.77 -18.61
N GLY A 198 12.51 -4.00 -18.61
CA GLY A 198 13.34 -3.94 -19.81
C GLY A 198 12.93 -4.96 -20.87
N GLU A 199 12.61 -6.19 -20.46
CA GLU A 199 12.10 -7.24 -21.33
C GLU A 199 10.77 -6.84 -21.97
N TRP A 200 9.83 -6.29 -21.19
CA TRP A 200 8.55 -5.82 -21.71
C TRP A 200 8.72 -4.71 -22.75
N ILE A 201 9.55 -3.69 -22.47
CA ILE A 201 9.83 -2.59 -23.41
C ILE A 201 10.44 -3.13 -24.69
N THR A 202 11.34 -4.10 -24.58
CA THR A 202 11.96 -4.77 -25.73
C THR A 202 10.94 -5.52 -26.57
N ALA A 203 10.05 -6.29 -25.93
CA ALA A 203 8.98 -7.00 -26.61
C ALA A 203 8.01 -6.06 -27.34
N PHE A 204 7.63 -4.95 -26.69
CA PHE A 204 6.76 -3.92 -27.26
C PHE A 204 7.40 -3.24 -28.48
N ARG A 205 8.67 -2.81 -28.37
CA ARG A 205 9.43 -2.26 -29.51
C ARG A 205 9.54 -3.25 -30.65
N GLY A 206 9.75 -4.53 -30.35
CA GLY A 206 9.77 -5.59 -31.33
C GLY A 206 8.45 -5.69 -32.10
N ALA A 207 7.33 -5.72 -31.39
CA ALA A 207 6.00 -5.81 -32.00
C ALA A 207 5.66 -4.59 -32.88
N VAL A 208 6.04 -3.38 -32.46
CA VAL A 208 5.86 -2.14 -33.28
C VAL A 208 6.74 -2.16 -34.54
N ARG A 209 8.00 -2.58 -34.39
CA ARG A 209 8.91 -2.73 -35.54
C ARG A 209 8.38 -3.75 -36.55
N ASP A 210 7.88 -4.89 -36.07
CA ASP A 210 7.33 -5.95 -36.92
C ASP A 210 6.04 -5.48 -37.62
N LEU A 211 5.21 -4.66 -36.97
CA LEU A 211 4.07 -4.01 -37.60
C LEU A 211 4.50 -3.12 -38.76
N ARG A 212 5.52 -2.26 -38.57
CA ARG A 212 6.05 -1.41 -39.64
C ARG A 212 6.63 -2.23 -40.80
N ALA A 213 7.37 -3.30 -40.50
CA ALA A 213 7.92 -4.19 -41.53
C ALA A 213 6.82 -4.89 -42.36
N ALA A 214 5.71 -5.23 -41.73
CA ALA A 214 4.56 -5.83 -42.38
C ALA A 214 3.77 -4.87 -43.27
N LEU A 215 4.02 -3.57 -43.20
CA LEU A 215 3.39 -2.56 -44.06
C LEU A 215 4.21 -2.30 -45.36
N ALA A 216 5.48 -2.66 -45.41
CA ALA A 216 6.33 -2.37 -46.55
C ALA A 216 7.28 -3.55 -46.95
N PRO A 217 6.91 -4.48 -47.84
CA PRO A 217 5.64 -4.54 -48.61
C PRO A 217 4.47 -5.02 -47.76
N PRO A 218 3.25 -4.68 -48.10
CA PRO A 218 2.07 -5.08 -47.33
C PRO A 218 1.89 -6.60 -47.28
N ASP A 219 1.92 -7.16 -46.06
CA ASP A 219 1.68 -8.56 -45.76
C ASP A 219 0.56 -8.71 -44.73
N LEU A 220 -0.64 -9.10 -45.19
CA LEU A 220 -1.83 -9.25 -44.35
C LEU A 220 -1.64 -10.32 -43.26
N VAL A 221 -0.89 -11.39 -43.52
CA VAL A 221 -0.66 -12.47 -42.54
C VAL A 221 0.26 -11.97 -41.44
N ALA A 222 1.31 -11.25 -41.79
CA ALA A 222 2.21 -10.63 -40.85
C ALA A 222 1.49 -9.55 -40.02
N LEU A 223 0.66 -8.69 -40.63
CA LEU A 223 -0.15 -7.69 -39.95
C LEU A 223 -1.09 -8.27 -38.89
N LYS A 224 -1.79 -9.36 -39.22
CA LYS A 224 -2.65 -10.08 -38.25
C LYS A 224 -1.83 -10.62 -37.08
N ARG A 225 -0.68 -11.23 -37.35
CA ARG A 225 0.22 -11.74 -36.30
C ARG A 225 0.71 -10.62 -35.38
N CYS A 226 1.09 -9.48 -35.96
CA CYS A 226 1.51 -8.30 -35.18
C CYS A 226 0.36 -7.77 -34.31
N ALA A 227 -0.86 -7.70 -34.84
CA ALA A 227 -2.04 -7.29 -34.09
C ALA A 227 -2.34 -8.25 -32.92
N ASP A 228 -2.24 -9.55 -33.13
CA ASP A 228 -2.43 -10.54 -32.08
C ASP A 228 -1.35 -10.42 -30.99
N SER A 229 -0.09 -10.17 -31.39
CA SER A 229 1.01 -9.91 -30.45
C SER A 229 0.75 -8.64 -29.62
N LEU A 230 0.37 -7.54 -30.26
CA LEU A 230 0.04 -6.29 -29.57
C LEU A 230 -1.19 -6.43 -28.66
N ARG A 231 -2.16 -7.26 -29.04
CA ARG A 231 -3.34 -7.56 -28.21
C ARG A 231 -2.99 -8.36 -26.96
N ALA A 232 -2.06 -9.31 -27.07
CA ALA A 232 -1.67 -10.17 -25.95
C ALA A 232 -0.78 -9.46 -24.92
N LEU A 233 -0.05 -8.42 -25.31
CA LEU A 233 0.91 -7.72 -24.44
C LEU A 233 0.29 -7.16 -23.16
N PRO A 234 -0.84 -6.42 -23.17
CA PRO A 234 -1.43 -5.89 -21.93
C PRO A 234 -1.75 -7.00 -20.93
N ASP A 235 -2.41 -8.07 -21.35
CA ASP A 235 -2.81 -9.16 -20.47
C ASP A 235 -1.60 -9.91 -19.90
N GLN A 236 -0.54 -10.07 -20.68
CA GLN A 236 0.69 -10.74 -20.26
C GLN A 236 1.50 -9.90 -19.26
N GLN A 237 1.52 -8.57 -19.42
CA GLN A 237 2.40 -7.69 -18.66
C GLN A 237 1.73 -7.00 -17.48
N GLN A 238 0.40 -6.85 -17.48
CA GLN A 238 -0.34 -6.18 -16.43
C GLN A 238 -0.04 -6.74 -15.03
N ALA A 239 -0.06 -8.07 -14.90
CA ALA A 239 0.20 -8.72 -13.62
C ALA A 239 1.63 -8.50 -13.11
N GLY A 240 2.62 -8.50 -14.01
CA GLY A 240 4.01 -8.22 -13.68
C GLY A 240 4.20 -6.78 -13.22
N LEU A 241 3.65 -5.81 -13.95
CA LEU A 241 3.73 -4.39 -13.59
C LEU A 241 3.02 -4.08 -12.27
N ASN A 242 1.86 -4.68 -12.00
CA ASN A 242 1.16 -4.53 -10.74
C ASN A 242 2.00 -5.07 -9.56
N LYS A 243 2.62 -6.22 -9.73
CA LYS A 243 3.51 -6.82 -8.73
C LYS A 243 4.71 -5.90 -8.42
N GLU A 244 5.33 -5.33 -9.45
CA GLU A 244 6.44 -4.39 -9.26
C GLU A 244 5.98 -3.06 -8.62
N LEU A 245 4.84 -2.52 -9.02
CA LEU A 245 4.24 -1.35 -8.38
C LEU A 245 4.09 -1.58 -6.87
N VAL A 246 3.47 -2.67 -6.47
CA VAL A 246 3.29 -3.05 -5.06
C VAL A 246 4.63 -3.17 -4.35
N ARG A 247 5.62 -3.81 -4.96
CA ARG A 247 6.98 -3.93 -4.42
C ARG A 247 7.64 -2.58 -4.17
N TYR A 248 7.52 -1.62 -5.10
CA TYR A 248 8.08 -0.28 -4.91
C TYR A 248 7.36 0.51 -3.83
N VAL A 249 6.04 0.38 -3.72
CA VAL A 249 5.27 0.98 -2.62
C VAL A 249 5.73 0.46 -1.26
N TYR A 250 5.96 -0.85 -1.11
CA TYR A 250 6.54 -1.41 0.12
C TYR A 250 7.92 -0.84 0.43
N ARG A 251 8.79 -0.73 -0.59
CA ARG A 251 10.14 -0.19 -0.43
C ARG A 251 10.16 1.29 -0.08
N LEU A 252 9.10 2.02 -0.43
CA LEU A 252 8.95 3.43 -0.06
C LEU A 252 8.81 3.61 1.45
N LYS A 253 8.19 2.65 2.18
CA LYS A 253 7.92 2.72 3.61
C LYS A 253 7.16 4.00 3.99
N ALA A 254 5.99 4.17 3.41
CA ALA A 254 5.16 5.37 3.58
C ALA A 254 4.76 5.64 5.03
N ASP A 255 4.57 4.60 5.85
CA ASP A 255 4.31 4.65 7.29
C ASP A 255 5.46 5.28 8.08
N GLU A 256 6.70 4.93 7.75
CA GLU A 256 7.90 5.54 8.35
C GLU A 256 7.99 7.04 8.02
N LEU A 257 7.69 7.42 6.77
CA LEU A 257 7.63 8.83 6.37
C LEU A 257 6.54 9.58 7.15
N VAL A 258 5.37 8.98 7.35
CA VAL A 258 4.28 9.56 8.15
C VAL A 258 4.75 9.83 9.58
N THR A 259 5.35 8.85 10.23
CA THR A 259 5.83 8.97 11.62
C THR A 259 6.85 10.11 11.76
N ARG A 260 7.77 10.23 10.82
CA ARG A 260 8.77 11.32 10.84
C ARG A 260 8.14 12.69 10.59
N MET A 261 7.19 12.80 9.65
CA MET A 261 6.46 14.04 9.41
C MET A 261 5.63 14.47 10.62
N ASP A 262 5.03 13.55 11.35
CA ASP A 262 4.27 13.84 12.58
C ASP A 262 5.15 14.53 13.64
N GLY A 263 6.41 14.10 13.76
CA GLY A 263 7.37 14.74 14.67
C GLY A 263 7.74 16.18 14.28
N ILE A 264 7.77 16.48 12.99
CA ILE A 264 8.20 17.80 12.48
C ILE A 264 7.06 18.80 12.40
N LEU A 265 5.86 18.36 11.97
CA LEU A 265 4.74 19.23 11.63
C LEU A 265 4.28 20.11 12.81
N ALA A 266 4.32 19.56 14.03
CA ALA A 266 3.96 20.29 15.24
C ALA A 266 4.90 21.50 15.47
N GLY A 267 6.20 21.32 15.24
CA GLY A 267 7.22 22.37 15.38
C GLY A 267 7.16 23.40 14.26
N LEU A 268 6.95 22.97 13.01
CA LEU A 268 6.86 23.85 11.84
C LEU A 268 5.73 24.87 11.95
N GLY A 269 4.60 24.51 12.59
CA GLY A 269 3.46 25.41 12.78
C GLY A 269 3.77 26.66 13.59
N GLN A 270 4.89 26.70 14.30
CA GLN A 270 5.33 27.83 15.10
C GLN A 270 6.34 28.73 14.38
N ILE A 271 6.76 28.34 13.18
CA ILE A 271 7.73 29.09 12.37
C ILE A 271 7.01 29.72 11.17
N PRO A 272 6.70 31.02 11.16
CA PRO A 272 5.94 31.65 10.07
C PRO A 272 6.60 31.46 8.68
N ALA A 273 7.94 31.49 8.63
CA ALA A 273 8.70 31.25 7.39
C ALA A 273 8.58 29.82 6.84
N ALA A 274 8.07 28.86 7.64
CA ALA A 274 7.90 27.46 7.26
C ALA A 274 6.46 27.11 6.84
N ALA A 275 5.54 28.07 6.77
CA ALA A 275 4.11 27.80 6.51
C ALA A 275 3.86 27.04 5.22
N GLU A 276 4.62 27.36 4.17
CA GLU A 276 4.48 26.67 2.88
C GLU A 276 5.01 25.23 2.95
N LEU A 277 6.16 25.00 3.59
CA LEU A 277 6.67 23.65 3.83
C LEU A 277 5.71 22.82 4.68
N GLN A 278 5.14 23.42 5.74
CA GLN A 278 4.14 22.77 6.59
C GLN A 278 2.92 22.34 5.79
N SER A 279 2.40 23.21 4.92
CA SER A 279 1.26 22.91 4.05
C SER A 279 1.57 21.73 3.14
N LYS A 280 2.72 21.71 2.47
CA LYS A 280 3.15 20.66 1.57
C LYS A 280 3.39 19.33 2.30
N LEU A 281 4.05 19.35 3.44
CA LEU A 281 4.24 18.14 4.26
C LEU A 281 2.91 17.60 4.78
N THR A 282 1.94 18.45 5.10
CA THR A 282 0.60 18.01 5.54
C THR A 282 -0.15 17.28 4.41
N GLN A 283 -0.10 17.81 3.19
CA GLN A 283 -0.69 17.18 2.01
C GLN A 283 0.00 15.85 1.68
N PHE A 284 1.31 15.86 1.65
CA PHE A 284 2.11 14.66 1.37
C PHE A 284 1.91 13.56 2.43
N ARG A 285 1.85 13.95 3.71
CA ARG A 285 1.54 13.04 4.81
C ARG A 285 0.18 12.36 4.65
N ALA A 286 -0.84 13.10 4.22
CA ALA A 286 -2.16 12.54 3.96
C ALA A 286 -2.12 11.47 2.86
N LEU A 287 -1.37 11.72 1.78
CA LEU A 287 -1.15 10.75 0.70
C LEU A 287 -0.37 9.52 1.18
N CYS A 288 0.69 9.71 1.98
CA CYS A 288 1.43 8.59 2.57
C CYS A 288 0.54 7.73 3.48
N LYS A 289 -0.33 8.33 4.31
CA LYS A 289 -1.31 7.61 5.14
C LYS A 289 -2.29 6.82 4.29
N GLN A 290 -2.79 7.43 3.23
CA GLN A 290 -3.70 6.76 2.30
C GLN A 290 -3.01 5.57 1.63
N LEU A 291 -1.78 5.74 1.16
CA LEU A 291 -1.00 4.68 0.53
C LEU A 291 -0.72 3.53 1.49
N ALA A 292 -0.29 3.82 2.72
CA ALA A 292 -0.05 2.82 3.74
C ALA A 292 -1.32 2.00 4.08
N GLY A 293 -2.48 2.67 4.13
CA GLY A 293 -3.77 2.00 4.29
C GLY A 293 -4.13 1.09 3.12
N LEU A 294 -3.90 1.54 1.89
CA LEU A 294 -4.19 0.77 0.68
C LEU A 294 -3.30 -0.49 0.57
N ILE A 295 -2.04 -0.42 0.95
CA ILE A 295 -1.16 -1.58 0.98
C ILE A 295 -1.65 -2.63 1.96
N LEU A 296 -2.06 -2.23 3.16
CA LEU A 296 -2.63 -3.16 4.14
C LEU A 296 -3.94 -3.82 3.64
N ASP A 297 -4.74 -3.06 2.88
CA ASP A 297 -5.96 -3.60 2.26
C ASP A 297 -5.63 -4.55 1.11
N HIS A 298 -4.64 -4.21 0.29
CA HIS A 298 -4.15 -5.06 -0.79
C HIS A 298 -3.65 -6.40 -0.27
N ASP A 299 -2.82 -6.40 0.79
CA ASP A 299 -2.33 -7.62 1.43
C ASP A 299 -3.45 -8.49 1.96
N ALA A 300 -4.41 -7.87 2.66
CA ALA A 300 -5.57 -8.59 3.17
C ALA A 300 -6.39 -9.21 2.03
N CYS A 301 -6.58 -8.52 0.90
CA CYS A 301 -7.26 -9.06 -0.27
C CYS A 301 -6.46 -10.18 -0.93
N GLN A 302 -5.13 -10.07 -0.99
CA GLN A 302 -4.26 -11.11 -1.53
C GLN A 302 -4.32 -12.39 -0.68
N GLU A 303 -4.30 -12.26 0.64
CA GLU A 303 -4.48 -13.39 1.57
C GLU A 303 -5.82 -14.11 1.33
N VAL A 304 -6.89 -13.34 1.16
CA VAL A 304 -8.23 -13.85 0.84
C VAL A 304 -8.20 -14.60 -0.50
N GLU A 305 -7.63 -14.03 -1.54
CA GLU A 305 -7.57 -14.65 -2.87
C GLU A 305 -6.79 -15.97 -2.84
N ILE A 306 -5.66 -16.02 -2.13
CA ILE A 306 -4.87 -17.25 -1.95
C ILE A 306 -5.71 -18.30 -1.23
N SER A 307 -6.35 -17.93 -0.13
CA SER A 307 -7.19 -18.85 0.65
C SER A 307 -8.37 -19.38 -0.15
N LEU A 308 -9.02 -18.53 -0.95
CA LEU A 308 -10.11 -18.96 -1.86
C LEU A 308 -9.64 -19.92 -2.95
N LYS A 309 -8.37 -19.84 -3.40
CA LYS A 309 -7.80 -20.81 -4.34
C LYS A 309 -7.59 -22.19 -3.72
N LEU A 310 -7.39 -22.25 -2.41
CA LEU A 310 -7.19 -23.49 -1.66
C LEU A 310 -8.51 -24.17 -1.26
N VAL A 311 -9.64 -23.51 -1.40
CA VAL A 311 -10.95 -24.10 -1.12
C VAL A 311 -11.22 -25.25 -2.10
N PRO A 312 -11.60 -26.47 -1.63
CA PRO A 312 -11.95 -27.60 -2.48
C PRO A 312 -13.05 -27.23 -3.50
N ARG A 313 -12.92 -27.75 -4.71
CA ARG A 313 -13.87 -27.46 -5.81
C ARG A 313 -15.04 -28.45 -5.87
N SER A 314 -15.07 -29.45 -5.01
CA SER A 314 -16.10 -30.50 -4.98
C SER A 314 -16.29 -31.00 -3.55
N GLY A 315 -17.52 -31.39 -3.24
CA GLY A 315 -17.92 -31.86 -1.91
C GLY A 315 -18.45 -30.77 -1.00
N GLU A 316 -18.95 -31.21 0.17
CA GLU A 316 -19.30 -30.32 1.28
C GLU A 316 -18.00 -29.90 1.98
N VAL A 317 -17.85 -28.61 2.26
CA VAL A 317 -16.66 -28.04 2.88
C VAL A 317 -17.07 -27.38 4.21
N SER A 318 -16.47 -27.82 5.31
CA SER A 318 -16.64 -27.16 6.61
C SER A 318 -15.60 -26.05 6.80
N HIS A 319 -15.89 -25.11 7.70
CA HIS A 319 -14.98 -24.01 8.03
C HIS A 319 -13.60 -24.49 8.49
N ASP A 320 -13.57 -25.62 9.22
CA ASP A 320 -12.33 -26.21 9.75
C ASP A 320 -11.45 -26.86 8.67
N GLN A 321 -12.02 -27.14 7.49
CA GLN A 321 -11.29 -27.74 6.36
C GLN A 321 -10.60 -26.69 5.48
N VAL A 322 -10.93 -25.41 5.64
CA VAL A 322 -10.31 -24.33 4.90
C VAL A 322 -9.29 -23.65 5.78
N PHE A 323 -8.04 -23.74 5.34
CA PHE A 323 -6.95 -23.10 6.06
C PHE A 323 -7.25 -21.61 6.29
N ASN A 324 -7.20 -21.22 7.56
CA ASN A 324 -7.28 -19.81 7.97
C ASN A 324 -8.63 -19.10 7.66
N TRP A 325 -9.74 -19.80 7.46
CA TRP A 325 -11.03 -19.21 7.08
C TRP A 325 -11.52 -18.08 8.01
N PRO A 326 -11.49 -18.21 9.34
CA PRO A 326 -11.89 -17.13 10.25
C PRO A 326 -11.05 -15.84 10.02
N ASN A 327 -9.76 -15.99 9.71
CA ASN A 327 -8.88 -14.84 9.45
C ASN A 327 -9.19 -14.19 8.09
N VAL A 328 -9.62 -14.99 7.09
CA VAL A 328 -10.10 -14.47 5.80
C VAL A 328 -11.29 -13.55 6.00
N LEU A 329 -12.30 -14.01 6.75
CA LEU A 329 -13.48 -13.20 7.06
C LEU A 329 -13.12 -11.96 7.88
N ALA A 330 -12.28 -12.13 8.90
CA ALA A 330 -11.80 -11.02 9.72
C ALA A 330 -11.01 -9.98 8.90
N ALA A 331 -10.23 -10.40 7.89
CA ALA A 331 -9.50 -9.51 7.01
C ALA A 331 -10.47 -8.63 6.20
N LEU A 332 -11.49 -9.22 5.58
CA LEU A 332 -12.50 -8.49 4.81
C LEU A 332 -13.28 -7.50 5.69
N LEU A 333 -13.66 -7.91 6.89
CA LEU A 333 -14.38 -7.06 7.84
C LEU A 333 -13.50 -5.90 8.35
N ARG A 334 -12.20 -6.12 8.52
CA ARG A 334 -11.25 -5.04 8.89
C ARG A 334 -11.12 -3.98 7.81
N ILE A 335 -11.08 -4.38 6.53
CA ILE A 335 -11.08 -3.43 5.40
C ILE A 335 -12.34 -2.57 5.43
N ALA A 336 -13.50 -3.21 5.61
CA ALA A 336 -14.79 -2.51 5.73
C ALA A 336 -14.81 -1.51 6.90
N GLY A 337 -14.27 -1.89 8.06
CA GLY A 337 -14.22 -1.05 9.26
C GLY A 337 -13.28 0.14 9.16
N ARG A 338 -12.17 0.03 8.42
CA ARG A 338 -11.20 1.13 8.26
C ARG A 338 -11.74 2.29 7.41
N ARG A 339 -12.61 2.00 6.45
CA ARG A 339 -13.12 2.99 5.49
C ARG A 339 -14.64 2.83 5.29
N PRO A 340 -15.45 3.06 6.32
CA PRO A 340 -16.89 2.76 6.26
C PRO A 340 -17.66 3.59 5.21
N ALA A 341 -17.14 4.73 4.80
CA ALA A 341 -17.73 5.59 3.76
C ALA A 341 -17.26 5.22 2.34
N ASP A 342 -16.32 4.29 2.19
CA ASP A 342 -15.82 3.85 0.90
C ASP A 342 -16.71 2.73 0.34
N PRO A 343 -17.32 2.90 -0.86
CA PRO A 343 -18.16 1.87 -1.46
C PRO A 343 -17.45 0.53 -1.68
N MET A 344 -16.14 0.55 -1.94
CA MET A 344 -15.35 -0.66 -2.10
C MET A 344 -15.20 -1.40 -0.75
N ALA A 345 -14.94 -0.66 0.33
CA ALA A 345 -14.84 -1.23 1.66
C ALA A 345 -16.19 -1.83 2.13
N ALA A 346 -17.32 -1.18 1.81
CA ALA A 346 -18.65 -1.71 2.09
C ALA A 346 -18.86 -3.08 1.41
N ARG A 347 -18.42 -3.24 0.15
CA ARG A 347 -18.47 -4.52 -0.57
C ARG A 347 -17.66 -5.61 0.11
N MET A 348 -16.54 -5.30 0.76
CA MET A 348 -15.76 -6.30 1.49
C MET A 348 -16.55 -6.95 2.60
N ALA A 349 -17.40 -6.20 3.33
CA ALA A 349 -18.30 -6.76 4.34
C ALA A 349 -19.41 -7.65 3.73
N GLU A 350 -19.88 -7.30 2.53
CA GLU A 350 -20.84 -8.13 1.79
C GLU A 350 -20.20 -9.44 1.35
N TYR A 351 -18.98 -9.39 0.80
CA TYR A 351 -18.22 -10.58 0.42
C TYR A 351 -17.93 -11.49 1.61
N ALA A 352 -17.55 -10.93 2.77
CA ALA A 352 -17.32 -11.74 3.97
C ALA A 352 -18.57 -12.57 4.33
N ARG A 353 -19.74 -11.94 4.35
CA ARG A 353 -21.02 -12.63 4.62
C ARG A 353 -21.40 -13.63 3.53
N ALA A 354 -21.22 -13.27 2.27
CA ALA A 354 -21.57 -14.13 1.14
C ALA A 354 -20.66 -15.37 1.05
N PHE A 355 -19.37 -15.23 1.29
CA PHE A 355 -18.43 -16.34 1.32
C PHE A 355 -18.71 -17.28 2.49
N ASP A 356 -18.98 -16.74 3.69
CA ASP A 356 -19.30 -17.53 4.87
C ASP A 356 -20.57 -18.36 4.66
N ALA A 357 -21.61 -17.75 4.13
CA ALA A 357 -22.86 -18.42 3.82
C ALA A 357 -22.75 -19.47 2.69
N ALA A 358 -21.88 -19.24 1.71
CA ALA A 358 -21.74 -20.11 0.54
C ALA A 358 -20.70 -21.23 0.73
N LEU A 359 -19.84 -21.17 1.75
CA LEU A 359 -18.75 -22.11 1.97
C LEU A 359 -19.20 -23.57 2.05
N PRO A 360 -20.31 -23.96 2.73
CA PRO A 360 -20.75 -25.33 2.77
C PRO A 360 -20.98 -25.96 1.37
N ASN A 361 -21.29 -25.12 0.38
CA ASN A 361 -21.50 -25.50 -1.01
C ASN A 361 -20.39 -24.93 -1.94
N ALA A 362 -19.14 -24.99 -1.51
CA ALA A 362 -18.00 -24.39 -2.23
C ALA A 362 -17.80 -24.92 -3.65
N GLY A 363 -18.26 -26.14 -3.95
CA GLY A 363 -18.26 -26.70 -5.30
C GLY A 363 -19.37 -26.17 -6.22
N SER A 364 -20.26 -25.31 -5.72
CA SER A 364 -21.41 -24.79 -6.48
C SER A 364 -21.02 -23.65 -7.44
N ALA A 365 -21.83 -23.46 -8.50
CA ALA A 365 -21.69 -22.35 -9.43
C ALA A 365 -21.79 -20.98 -8.75
N PRO A 366 -22.69 -20.73 -7.76
CA PRO A 366 -22.71 -19.48 -7.00
C PRO A 366 -21.41 -19.15 -6.27
N PHE A 367 -20.76 -20.13 -5.65
CA PHE A 367 -19.46 -19.89 -4.98
C PHE A 367 -18.37 -19.56 -6.00
N ALA A 368 -18.34 -20.25 -7.15
CA ALA A 368 -17.41 -19.95 -8.23
C ALA A 368 -17.60 -18.53 -8.77
N LEU A 369 -18.84 -18.07 -8.92
CA LEU A 369 -19.17 -16.69 -9.33
C LEU A 369 -18.71 -15.67 -8.30
N LEU A 370 -18.94 -15.91 -7.00
CA LEU A 370 -18.45 -15.03 -5.93
C LEU A 370 -16.92 -14.89 -5.95
N ARG A 371 -16.20 -15.99 -6.16
CA ARG A 371 -14.74 -15.99 -6.32
C ARG A 371 -14.29 -15.11 -7.49
N GLN A 372 -14.93 -15.28 -8.64
CA GLN A 372 -14.61 -14.51 -9.84
C GLN A 372 -14.90 -13.01 -9.59
N GLN A 373 -16.03 -12.68 -9.02
CA GLN A 373 -16.39 -11.29 -8.70
C GLN A 373 -15.42 -10.66 -7.70
N PHE A 374 -14.98 -11.41 -6.68
CA PHE A 374 -13.98 -10.94 -5.72
C PHE A 374 -12.63 -10.70 -6.40
N SER A 375 -12.17 -11.62 -7.25
CA SER A 375 -10.93 -11.45 -8.00
C SER A 375 -10.96 -10.19 -8.86
N LEU A 376 -12.06 -9.93 -9.57
CA LEU A 376 -12.24 -8.68 -10.33
C LEU A 376 -12.22 -7.43 -9.45
N LEU A 377 -12.80 -7.50 -8.25
CA LEU A 377 -12.75 -6.40 -7.30
C LEU A 377 -11.35 -6.19 -6.74
N PHE A 378 -10.62 -7.26 -6.47
CA PHE A 378 -9.22 -7.19 -6.02
C PHE A 378 -8.34 -6.50 -7.06
N HIS A 379 -8.45 -6.86 -8.34
CA HIS A 379 -7.70 -6.18 -9.41
C HIS A 379 -8.02 -4.69 -9.53
N LYS A 380 -9.23 -4.25 -9.18
CA LYS A 380 -9.55 -2.81 -9.11
C LYS A 380 -8.84 -2.08 -7.99
N THR A 381 -8.35 -2.79 -6.95
CA THR A 381 -7.52 -2.15 -5.92
C THR A 381 -6.20 -1.66 -6.48
N ASP A 382 -5.67 -2.32 -7.50
CA ASP A 382 -4.44 -1.93 -8.20
C ASP A 382 -4.60 -0.56 -8.88
N ASP A 383 -5.76 -0.30 -9.50
CA ASP A 383 -6.05 1.00 -10.14
C ASP A 383 -6.11 2.14 -9.11
N VAL A 384 -6.69 1.87 -7.93
CA VAL A 384 -6.72 2.84 -6.83
C VAL A 384 -5.32 3.10 -6.30
N LEU A 385 -4.53 2.04 -6.14
CA LEU A 385 -3.14 2.13 -5.71
C LEU A 385 -2.32 2.97 -6.70
N LEU A 386 -2.47 2.71 -8.00
CA LEU A 386 -1.82 3.46 -9.06
C LEU A 386 -2.20 4.95 -9.02
N THR A 387 -3.49 5.26 -8.84
CA THR A 387 -3.99 6.63 -8.77
C THR A 387 -3.42 7.40 -7.57
N VAL A 388 -3.36 6.76 -6.40
CA VAL A 388 -2.78 7.39 -5.19
C VAL A 388 -1.29 7.56 -5.33
N THR A 389 -0.61 6.58 -5.92
CA THR A 389 0.83 6.64 -6.21
C THR A 389 1.18 7.79 -7.12
N ASP A 390 0.39 8.05 -8.17
CA ASP A 390 0.61 9.17 -9.09
C ASP A 390 0.56 10.53 -8.36
N LYS A 391 -0.48 10.74 -7.54
CA LYS A 391 -0.59 11.95 -6.71
C LYS A 391 0.57 12.09 -5.73
N LEU A 392 0.98 10.98 -5.12
CA LEU A 392 2.08 10.95 -4.17
C LEU A 392 3.40 11.35 -4.84
N VAL A 393 3.69 10.81 -6.02
CA VAL A 393 4.91 11.10 -6.79
C VAL A 393 4.95 12.56 -7.24
N ALA A 394 3.82 13.10 -7.70
CA ALA A 394 3.71 14.52 -8.06
C ALA A 394 3.97 15.43 -6.85
N GLU A 395 3.39 15.11 -5.69
CA GLU A 395 3.60 15.91 -4.48
C GLU A 395 4.98 15.72 -3.86
N ALA A 396 5.61 14.54 -4.02
CA ALA A 396 6.98 14.29 -3.60
C ALA A 396 7.98 15.25 -4.25
N ALA A 397 7.80 15.59 -5.53
CA ALA A 397 8.66 16.56 -6.22
C ALA A 397 8.53 17.97 -5.62
N ASN A 398 7.30 18.37 -5.26
CA ASN A 398 7.03 19.64 -4.59
C ASN A 398 7.67 19.70 -3.20
N VAL A 399 7.53 18.63 -2.42
CA VAL A 399 8.14 18.50 -1.08
C VAL A 399 9.67 18.56 -1.17
N ASP A 400 10.29 17.83 -2.10
CA ASP A 400 11.73 17.82 -2.28
C ASP A 400 12.28 19.23 -2.59
N ALA A 401 11.60 19.98 -3.47
CA ALA A 401 11.97 21.36 -3.78
C ALA A 401 11.89 22.27 -2.53
N ARG A 402 10.86 22.10 -1.70
CA ARG A 402 10.69 22.92 -0.49
C ARG A 402 11.65 22.54 0.63
N LEU A 403 11.94 21.24 0.80
CA LEU A 403 12.94 20.79 1.76
C LEU A 403 14.33 21.40 1.45
N ARG A 404 14.72 21.42 0.18
CA ARG A 404 15.99 22.04 -0.25
C ARG A 404 16.03 23.55 -0.05
N SER A 405 14.90 24.23 -0.20
CA SER A 405 14.85 25.69 -0.01
C SER A 405 14.81 26.10 1.47
N PHE A 406 14.42 25.21 2.37
CA PHE A 406 14.33 25.44 3.81
C PHE A 406 15.62 25.07 4.55
N ALA A 407 16.34 24.04 4.08
CA ALA A 407 17.62 23.60 4.64
C ALA A 407 18.74 24.61 4.35
#